data_ef76e02a9969dba3857449152486a215
#
_entry.id   ef76e02a9969dba3857449152486a215
#
_cell.length_a   1.000
_cell.length_b   1.000
_cell.length_c   1.000
_cell.angle_alpha   90.00
_cell.angle_beta   90.00
_cell.angle_gamma   90.00
#
_symmetry.space_group_name_H-M   'P 1'
#
loop_
_entity.id
_entity.type
_entity.pdbx_description
1 polymer ?
#
loop_
_entity_poly.entity_id
_entity_poly.type
_entity_poly.pdbx_seq_one_letter_code
_entity_poly.pdbx_strand_id
1 'polypeptide(L)'
;MSERIPQRNEIPAEHKWSIEDLYATDAAWEQDLSKAKEFPAKIASYKGLLSTDSAKLLEYLKYDDDMTVILENMINYAQRKNDEDTREAKYQDMVSRLEMLFVDISGASAFVTPEILSISDETMERFYKEQPGMELYRLCIDRVRRRKAHILSEAEERIMALAGDMTNSPDTIFSMLDDADMKFPDAVDKDGNKHQVTHGSYIPLMHSNDRTLRKSAFESLYGVYENFKNTSAAVLASQVKCLTFNARARRYESTLEAALSGNEVPVEVYKQLIEAVHENMDYMYKYVKLRKKLLGVDELHAYDLYAPIVSDIEVKIPFDQAKQEVYDSLAPMGEDYRAIFREGIENRWIDIYENEGKRSGAYSAGARVHPYVLLNHKDTLDSEFTLAHEMGHAIHSYLSNKNQPVVYADYVIFVAEVASTCNESLLMQHLLKTTTDKKRRAYLINYFLEQFRTTLYRQTMFAEFELMINEKVENGESLTAEALCDMYRKLNLLYYGEDIVIDHELDMEWARIPHFYYNYYVYQYATGFSAAIALSQRILKEGESAVKDYIGFLSGGCSKDPISLLRGAGVDMTSKKPVTEALKLFGELIDEMEDLMK
;
A
#
# COMPACT_ATOMS: atom_id res chain seq x y z
N MET A 1 16.58 -14.29 29.21
CA MET A 1 15.22 -14.87 29.27
C MET A 1 14.37 -13.97 28.39
N SER A 2 13.71 -14.48 27.37
CA SER A 2 12.72 -13.68 26.63
C SER A 2 11.65 -13.25 27.63
N GLU A 3 11.40 -11.95 27.73
CA GLU A 3 10.28 -11.46 28.52
C GLU A 3 9.00 -12.08 27.97
N ARG A 4 8.12 -12.54 28.88
CA ARG A 4 6.83 -13.09 28.50
C ARG A 4 6.00 -11.98 27.84
N ILE A 5 5.39 -12.26 26.70
CA ILE A 5 4.41 -11.36 26.07
C ILE A 5 3.23 -11.18 27.04
N PRO A 6 2.85 -9.94 27.40
CA PRO A 6 1.76 -9.70 28.36
C PRO A 6 0.39 -10.06 27.78
N GLN A 7 -0.57 -10.36 28.65
CA GLN A 7 -1.98 -10.48 28.24
C GLN A 7 -2.60 -9.09 28.02
N ARG A 8 -3.67 -8.99 27.22
CA ARG A 8 -4.37 -7.73 26.93
C ARG A 8 -4.77 -6.95 28.19
N ASN A 9 -5.22 -7.63 29.22
CA ASN A 9 -5.63 -6.99 30.48
C ASN A 9 -4.46 -6.47 31.33
N GLU A 10 -3.24 -6.92 31.07
CA GLU A 10 -2.01 -6.47 31.74
C GLU A 10 -1.44 -5.19 31.11
N ILE A 11 -1.88 -4.82 29.88
CA ILE A 11 -1.46 -3.55 29.23
C ILE A 11 -2.15 -2.38 29.93
N PRO A 12 -1.41 -1.32 30.35
CA PRO A 12 -1.98 -0.10 30.92
C PRO A 12 -2.98 0.59 29.98
N ALA A 13 -3.96 1.29 30.54
CA ALA A 13 -5.00 1.95 29.74
C ALA A 13 -4.44 3.06 28.83
N GLU A 14 -3.42 3.77 29.30
CA GLU A 14 -2.72 4.82 28.55
C GLU A 14 -1.97 4.31 27.31
N HIS A 15 -1.73 2.99 27.22
CA HIS A 15 -1.08 2.35 26.08
C HIS A 15 -2.08 1.66 25.12
N LYS A 16 -3.38 1.84 25.38
CA LYS A 16 -4.47 1.28 24.58
C LYS A 16 -5.21 2.39 23.86
N TRP A 17 -5.67 2.14 22.66
CA TRP A 17 -6.56 3.07 21.96
C TRP A 17 -7.91 3.26 22.66
N SER A 18 -8.57 4.40 22.39
CA SER A 18 -9.85 4.79 22.97
C SER A 18 -11.02 4.23 22.16
N ILE A 19 -11.20 2.92 22.17
CA ILE A 19 -12.24 2.24 21.38
C ILE A 19 -13.65 2.62 21.84
N GLU A 20 -13.79 3.05 23.09
CA GLU A 20 -15.03 3.54 23.69
C GLU A 20 -15.60 4.79 23.02
N ASP A 21 -14.81 5.52 22.23
CA ASP A 21 -15.24 6.69 21.48
C ASP A 21 -16.11 6.31 20.26
N LEU A 22 -15.99 5.06 19.76
CA LEU A 22 -16.90 4.51 18.75
C LEU A 22 -18.20 4.00 19.40
N TYR A 23 -18.06 3.08 20.35
CA TYR A 23 -19.17 2.53 21.14
C TYR A 23 -18.73 2.33 22.59
N ALA A 24 -19.44 2.96 23.50
CA ALA A 24 -19.13 2.82 24.94
C ALA A 24 -19.25 1.39 25.46
N THR A 25 -20.05 0.55 24.82
CA THR A 25 -20.27 -0.85 25.19
C THR A 25 -20.63 -1.69 23.97
N ASP A 26 -20.34 -3.01 24.03
CA ASP A 26 -20.80 -3.99 23.03
C ASP A 26 -22.34 -3.99 22.88
N ALA A 27 -23.09 -3.70 23.96
CA ALA A 27 -24.55 -3.63 23.89
C ALA A 27 -25.05 -2.46 23.02
N ALA A 28 -24.33 -1.34 23.00
CA ALA A 28 -24.64 -0.22 22.11
C ALA A 28 -24.42 -0.59 20.63
N TRP A 29 -23.33 -1.31 20.35
CA TRP A 29 -23.07 -1.83 19.02
C TRP A 29 -24.14 -2.84 18.56
N GLU A 30 -24.57 -3.77 19.44
CA GLU A 30 -25.67 -4.72 19.14
C GLU A 30 -27.00 -4.03 18.82
N GLN A 31 -27.28 -2.90 19.44
CA GLN A 31 -28.48 -2.09 19.12
C GLN A 31 -28.41 -1.54 17.70
N ASP A 32 -27.23 -1.04 17.28
CA ASP A 32 -27.06 -0.52 15.93
C ASP A 32 -27.04 -1.64 14.88
N LEU A 33 -26.48 -2.81 15.20
CA LEU A 33 -26.60 -3.98 14.33
C LEU A 33 -28.06 -4.37 14.10
N SER A 34 -28.89 -4.30 15.17
CA SER A 34 -30.32 -4.62 15.05
C SER A 34 -31.05 -3.65 14.12
N LYS A 35 -30.71 -2.36 14.14
CA LYS A 35 -31.24 -1.34 13.22
C LYS A 35 -30.69 -1.54 11.80
N ALA A 36 -29.39 -1.80 11.67
CA ALA A 36 -28.72 -1.96 10.38
C ALA A 36 -29.25 -3.15 9.56
N LYS A 37 -29.82 -4.17 10.21
CA LYS A 37 -30.51 -5.28 9.55
C LYS A 37 -31.74 -4.83 8.72
N GLU A 38 -32.25 -3.62 8.92
CA GLU A 38 -33.34 -3.05 8.13
C GLU A 38 -32.83 -2.37 6.84
N PHE A 39 -31.52 -2.10 6.72
CA PHE A 39 -30.93 -1.39 5.59
C PHE A 39 -31.20 -2.07 4.24
N PRO A 40 -31.05 -3.39 4.06
CA PRO A 40 -31.32 -4.05 2.79
C PRO A 40 -32.76 -3.85 2.32
N ALA A 41 -33.75 -3.95 3.22
CA ALA A 41 -35.15 -3.75 2.88
C ALA A 41 -35.45 -2.30 2.49
N LYS A 42 -34.85 -1.32 3.18
CA LYS A 42 -34.99 0.11 2.84
C LYS A 42 -34.35 0.42 1.49
N ILE A 43 -33.13 -0.09 1.21
CA ILE A 43 -32.46 0.03 -0.09
C ILE A 43 -33.34 -0.53 -1.19
N ALA A 44 -33.86 -1.75 -1.04
CA ALA A 44 -34.72 -2.40 -2.02
C ALA A 44 -35.98 -1.59 -2.35
N SER A 45 -36.47 -0.76 -1.41
CA SER A 45 -37.64 0.10 -1.63
C SER A 45 -37.43 1.22 -2.67
N TYR A 46 -36.20 1.53 -3.02
CA TYR A 46 -35.86 2.52 -4.06
C TYR A 46 -35.79 1.93 -5.46
N LYS A 47 -35.81 0.60 -5.60
CA LYS A 47 -35.68 -0.09 -6.89
C LYS A 47 -36.77 0.34 -7.88
N GLY A 48 -36.34 0.73 -9.07
CA GLY A 48 -37.20 1.23 -10.15
C GLY A 48 -37.56 2.72 -10.04
N LEU A 49 -37.07 3.42 -9.00
CA LEU A 49 -37.39 4.81 -8.76
C LEU A 49 -36.24 5.77 -9.09
N LEU A 50 -34.97 5.32 -8.99
CA LEU A 50 -33.81 6.21 -9.07
C LEU A 50 -33.63 6.82 -10.48
N SER A 51 -34.06 6.12 -11.51
CA SER A 51 -33.95 6.60 -12.90
C SER A 51 -35.12 7.48 -13.34
N THR A 52 -36.21 7.53 -12.56
CA THR A 52 -37.46 8.20 -12.96
C THR A 52 -37.84 9.37 -12.08
N ASP A 53 -37.34 9.43 -10.84
CA ASP A 53 -37.70 10.42 -9.82
C ASP A 53 -36.44 11.02 -9.19
N SER A 54 -36.18 12.30 -9.50
CA SER A 54 -35.02 13.05 -8.99
C SER A 54 -35.00 13.19 -7.47
N ALA A 55 -36.17 13.30 -6.82
CA ALA A 55 -36.28 13.39 -5.38
C ALA A 55 -35.92 12.05 -4.70
N LYS A 56 -36.32 10.93 -5.32
CA LYS A 56 -35.99 9.59 -4.84
C LYS A 56 -34.50 9.26 -5.02
N LEU A 57 -33.89 9.72 -6.09
CA LEU A 57 -32.44 9.58 -6.26
C LEU A 57 -31.68 10.36 -5.19
N LEU A 58 -32.06 11.62 -4.94
CA LEU A 58 -31.41 12.40 -3.88
C LEU A 58 -31.67 11.82 -2.48
N GLU A 59 -32.89 11.32 -2.21
CA GLU A 59 -33.21 10.63 -0.95
C GLU A 59 -32.33 9.41 -0.74
N TYR A 60 -32.15 8.59 -1.78
CA TYR A 60 -31.26 7.43 -1.74
C TYR A 60 -29.80 7.81 -1.47
N LEU A 61 -29.24 8.78 -2.19
CA LEU A 61 -27.84 9.21 -2.02
C LEU A 61 -27.56 9.72 -0.59
N LYS A 62 -28.49 10.47 0.00
CA LYS A 62 -28.37 10.90 1.40
C LYS A 62 -28.49 9.74 2.38
N TYR A 63 -29.40 8.81 2.10
CA TYR A 63 -29.56 7.61 2.91
C TYR A 63 -28.31 6.73 2.89
N ASP A 64 -27.67 6.64 1.73
CA ASP A 64 -26.40 5.92 1.55
C ASP A 64 -25.27 6.53 2.38
N ASP A 65 -25.16 7.89 2.40
CA ASP A 65 -24.22 8.59 3.27
C ASP A 65 -24.49 8.31 4.77
N ASP A 66 -25.75 8.41 5.21
CA ASP A 66 -26.12 8.18 6.62
C ASP A 66 -25.85 6.71 7.03
N MET A 67 -26.16 5.77 6.17
CA MET A 67 -25.88 4.34 6.36
C MET A 67 -24.37 4.08 6.44
N THR A 68 -23.60 4.68 5.56
CA THR A 68 -22.14 4.54 5.52
C THR A 68 -21.50 4.94 6.85
N VAL A 69 -21.91 6.06 7.45
CA VAL A 69 -21.40 6.51 8.76
C VAL A 69 -21.67 5.48 9.86
N ILE A 70 -22.86 4.88 9.88
CA ILE A 70 -23.21 3.87 10.89
C ILE A 70 -22.36 2.61 10.68
N LEU A 71 -22.26 2.14 9.44
CA LEU A 71 -21.50 0.93 9.10
C LEU A 71 -20.00 1.11 9.34
N GLU A 72 -19.46 2.30 9.05
CA GLU A 72 -18.07 2.66 9.35
C GLU A 72 -17.75 2.55 10.85
N ASN A 73 -18.60 3.12 11.71
CA ASN A 73 -18.43 3.02 13.15
C ASN A 73 -18.52 1.56 13.63
N MET A 74 -19.47 0.80 13.08
CA MET A 74 -19.67 -0.60 13.47
C MET A 74 -18.49 -1.48 13.08
N ILE A 75 -17.98 -1.35 11.86
CA ILE A 75 -16.84 -2.17 11.41
C ILE A 75 -15.56 -1.78 12.13
N ASN A 76 -15.32 -0.48 12.33
CA ASN A 76 -14.17 -0.01 13.09
C ASN A 76 -14.17 -0.56 14.52
N TYR A 77 -15.31 -0.54 15.21
CA TYR A 77 -15.41 -1.11 16.55
C TYR A 77 -15.13 -2.62 16.57
N ALA A 78 -15.88 -3.39 15.78
CA ALA A 78 -15.78 -4.84 15.77
C ALA A 78 -14.37 -5.32 15.38
N GLN A 79 -13.79 -4.73 14.32
CA GLN A 79 -12.47 -5.09 13.83
C GLN A 79 -11.38 -4.70 14.83
N ARG A 80 -11.42 -3.48 15.41
CA ARG A 80 -10.42 -3.05 16.40
C ARG A 80 -10.49 -3.91 17.67
N LYS A 81 -11.70 -4.29 18.13
CA LYS A 81 -11.87 -5.23 19.25
C LYS A 81 -11.29 -6.62 18.92
N ASN A 82 -11.50 -7.10 17.71
CA ASN A 82 -10.92 -8.37 17.25
C ASN A 82 -9.39 -8.30 17.18
N ASP A 83 -8.83 -7.17 16.72
CA ASP A 83 -7.37 -6.99 16.56
C ASP A 83 -6.63 -6.83 17.90
N GLU A 84 -7.33 -6.45 18.99
CA GLU A 84 -6.78 -6.41 20.35
C GLU A 84 -6.38 -7.80 20.87
N ASP A 85 -7.17 -8.82 20.55
CA ASP A 85 -6.90 -10.22 20.80
C ASP A 85 -7.73 -11.11 19.84
N THR A 86 -7.07 -11.59 18.80
CA THR A 86 -7.71 -12.38 17.74
C THR A 86 -8.25 -13.74 18.21
N ARG A 87 -8.01 -14.15 19.46
CA ARG A 87 -8.51 -15.40 20.07
C ARG A 87 -9.92 -15.24 20.65
N GLU A 88 -10.39 -13.99 20.81
CA GLU A 88 -11.68 -13.69 21.43
C GLU A 88 -12.85 -13.99 20.48
N ALA A 89 -13.47 -15.16 20.64
CA ALA A 89 -14.55 -15.65 19.78
C ALA A 89 -15.73 -14.68 19.65
N LYS A 90 -15.99 -13.86 20.68
CA LYS A 90 -17.05 -12.84 20.67
C LYS A 90 -16.82 -11.82 19.55
N TYR A 91 -15.60 -11.29 19.42
CA TYR A 91 -15.31 -10.25 18.45
C TYR A 91 -15.14 -10.81 17.03
N GLN A 92 -14.67 -12.06 16.90
CA GLN A 92 -14.73 -12.81 15.63
C GLN A 92 -16.19 -12.93 15.14
N ASP A 93 -17.13 -13.28 16.04
CA ASP A 93 -18.57 -13.38 15.72
C ASP A 93 -19.14 -12.01 15.32
N MET A 94 -18.78 -10.93 16.02
CA MET A 94 -19.23 -9.58 15.68
C MET A 94 -18.79 -9.17 14.26
N VAL A 95 -17.53 -9.41 13.90
CA VAL A 95 -16.99 -9.16 12.55
C VAL A 95 -17.75 -9.98 11.51
N SER A 96 -17.89 -11.30 11.75
CA SER A 96 -18.55 -12.21 10.80
C SER A 96 -20.02 -11.83 10.54
N ARG A 97 -20.76 -11.44 11.59
CA ARG A 97 -22.16 -10.98 11.43
C ARG A 97 -22.27 -9.70 10.64
N LEU A 98 -21.30 -8.80 10.79
CA LEU A 98 -21.27 -7.56 10.02
C LEU A 98 -20.89 -7.80 8.56
N GLU A 99 -19.95 -8.72 8.28
CA GLU A 99 -19.60 -9.14 6.92
C GLU A 99 -20.82 -9.73 6.19
N MET A 100 -21.62 -10.56 6.86
CA MET A 100 -22.88 -11.05 6.29
C MET A 100 -23.87 -9.91 5.97
N LEU A 101 -23.97 -8.92 6.85
CA LEU A 101 -24.80 -7.74 6.59
C LEU A 101 -24.31 -6.94 5.37
N PHE A 102 -23.00 -6.80 5.18
CA PHE A 102 -22.45 -6.16 3.99
C PHE A 102 -22.80 -6.91 2.70
N VAL A 103 -22.81 -8.24 2.74
CA VAL A 103 -23.27 -9.06 1.61
C VAL A 103 -24.74 -8.80 1.30
N ASP A 104 -25.61 -8.75 2.33
CA ASP A 104 -27.03 -8.45 2.15
C ASP A 104 -27.27 -7.03 1.58
N ILE A 105 -26.55 -6.04 2.09
CA ILE A 105 -26.59 -4.64 1.60
C ILE A 105 -26.12 -4.58 0.14
N SER A 106 -25.00 -5.22 -0.18
CA SER A 106 -24.48 -5.28 -1.56
C SER A 106 -25.47 -5.92 -2.51
N GLY A 107 -26.09 -7.03 -2.11
CA GLY A 107 -27.16 -7.67 -2.90
C GLY A 107 -28.37 -6.77 -3.11
N ALA A 108 -28.80 -6.08 -2.06
CA ALA A 108 -29.94 -5.17 -2.12
C ALA A 108 -29.68 -3.93 -3.00
N SER A 109 -28.42 -3.43 -3.03
CA SER A 109 -28.01 -2.24 -3.81
C SER A 109 -27.60 -2.53 -5.26
N ALA A 110 -27.56 -3.79 -5.69
CA ALA A 110 -27.09 -4.20 -7.03
C ALA A 110 -27.81 -3.50 -8.20
N PHE A 111 -29.04 -3.01 -8.02
CA PHE A 111 -29.81 -2.28 -9.03
C PHE A 111 -29.36 -0.81 -9.20
N VAL A 112 -28.65 -0.23 -8.25
CA VAL A 112 -28.37 1.23 -8.19
C VAL A 112 -27.53 1.68 -9.39
N THR A 113 -26.39 1.03 -9.62
CA THR A 113 -25.53 1.33 -10.77
C THR A 113 -26.26 1.18 -12.11
N PRO A 114 -26.95 0.08 -12.42
CA PRO A 114 -27.76 -0.03 -13.63
C PRO A 114 -28.82 1.07 -13.79
N GLU A 115 -29.53 1.44 -12.75
CA GLU A 115 -30.52 2.51 -12.83
C GLU A 115 -29.88 3.87 -13.11
N ILE A 116 -28.78 4.24 -12.44
CA ILE A 116 -28.04 5.47 -12.72
C ILE A 116 -27.54 5.50 -14.17
N LEU A 117 -27.03 4.39 -14.70
CA LEU A 117 -26.54 4.28 -16.07
C LEU A 117 -27.66 4.37 -17.12
N SER A 118 -28.89 4.01 -16.77
CA SER A 118 -30.05 4.10 -17.66
C SER A 118 -30.55 5.54 -17.84
N ILE A 119 -30.19 6.48 -16.94
CA ILE A 119 -30.59 7.88 -17.02
C ILE A 119 -29.89 8.54 -18.22
N SER A 120 -30.65 9.20 -19.12
CA SER A 120 -30.04 9.99 -20.21
C SER A 120 -29.34 11.23 -19.67
N ASP A 121 -28.41 11.79 -20.43
CA ASP A 121 -27.69 13.02 -20.05
C ASP A 121 -28.66 14.19 -19.84
N GLU A 122 -29.66 14.34 -20.73
CA GLU A 122 -30.72 15.36 -20.61
C GLU A 122 -31.54 15.20 -19.33
N THR A 123 -31.89 13.96 -18.97
CA THR A 123 -32.64 13.66 -17.75
C THR A 123 -31.81 13.93 -16.52
N MET A 124 -30.51 13.56 -16.52
CA MET A 124 -29.61 13.82 -15.40
C MET A 124 -29.43 15.32 -15.18
N GLU A 125 -29.21 16.11 -16.24
CA GLU A 125 -29.12 17.58 -16.14
C GLU A 125 -30.42 18.22 -15.65
N ARG A 126 -31.59 17.65 -15.99
CA ARG A 126 -32.88 18.05 -15.42
C ARG A 126 -32.93 17.72 -13.93
N PHE A 127 -32.48 16.54 -13.49
CA PHE A 127 -32.45 16.12 -12.09
C PHE A 127 -31.59 17.05 -11.23
N TYR A 128 -30.42 17.47 -11.71
CA TYR A 128 -29.58 18.46 -11.02
C TYR A 128 -30.29 19.81 -10.85
N LYS A 129 -31.08 20.25 -11.84
CA LYS A 129 -31.86 21.50 -11.76
C LYS A 129 -33.07 21.37 -10.83
N GLU A 130 -33.76 20.23 -10.84
CA GLU A 130 -34.90 19.96 -9.97
C GLU A 130 -34.49 19.80 -8.51
N GLN A 131 -33.33 19.23 -8.26
CA GLN A 131 -32.81 18.92 -6.92
C GLN A 131 -31.40 19.52 -6.75
N PRO A 132 -31.26 20.79 -6.32
CA PRO A 132 -29.94 21.43 -6.17
C PRO A 132 -28.98 20.68 -5.22
N GLY A 133 -29.50 19.93 -4.24
CA GLY A 133 -28.69 19.07 -3.35
C GLY A 133 -27.98 17.91 -4.05
N MET A 134 -28.38 17.55 -5.28
CA MET A 134 -27.70 16.53 -6.07
C MET A 134 -26.35 17.00 -6.64
N GLU A 135 -26.11 18.31 -6.68
CA GLU A 135 -24.82 18.82 -7.16
C GLU A 135 -23.64 18.32 -6.31
N LEU A 136 -23.89 18.07 -5.02
CA LEU A 136 -22.92 17.43 -4.13
C LEU A 136 -22.45 16.05 -4.66
N TYR A 137 -23.34 15.30 -5.28
CA TYR A 137 -23.08 13.94 -5.76
C TYR A 137 -22.70 13.88 -7.24
N ARG A 138 -22.58 15.02 -7.94
CA ARG A 138 -22.30 15.06 -9.39
C ARG A 138 -21.07 14.24 -9.76
N LEU A 139 -19.95 14.47 -9.09
CA LEU A 139 -18.71 13.74 -9.39
C LEU A 139 -18.84 12.22 -9.15
N CYS A 140 -19.51 11.81 -8.07
CA CYS A 140 -19.77 10.38 -7.79
C CYS A 140 -20.63 9.76 -8.89
N ILE A 141 -21.71 10.42 -9.31
CA ILE A 141 -22.59 9.99 -10.39
C ILE A 141 -21.82 9.94 -11.72
N ASP A 142 -21.01 10.96 -12.02
CA ASP A 142 -20.21 11.02 -13.26
C ASP A 142 -19.16 9.88 -13.30
N ARG A 143 -18.56 9.51 -12.16
CA ARG A 143 -17.68 8.34 -12.05
C ARG A 143 -18.39 7.04 -12.40
N VAL A 144 -19.60 6.84 -11.91
CA VAL A 144 -20.43 5.69 -12.28
C VAL A 144 -20.71 5.72 -13.78
N ARG A 145 -21.13 6.87 -14.34
CA ARG A 145 -21.52 7.03 -15.74
C ARG A 145 -20.35 6.89 -16.71
N ARG A 146 -19.16 7.33 -16.36
CA ARG A 146 -17.93 7.14 -17.16
C ARG A 146 -17.66 5.67 -17.47
N ARG A 147 -17.99 4.78 -16.55
CA ARG A 147 -17.81 3.34 -16.73
C ARG A 147 -18.79 2.70 -17.73
N LYS A 148 -19.77 3.46 -18.26
CA LYS A 148 -20.82 2.95 -19.16
C LYS A 148 -20.27 2.23 -20.39
N ALA A 149 -19.16 2.68 -20.96
CA ALA A 149 -18.51 2.06 -22.12
C ALA A 149 -17.99 0.64 -21.82
N HIS A 150 -17.67 0.36 -20.55
CA HIS A 150 -17.06 -0.88 -20.06
C HIS A 150 -18.04 -1.78 -19.29
N ILE A 151 -19.31 -1.38 -19.21
CA ILE A 151 -20.38 -2.20 -18.63
C ILE A 151 -21.07 -2.97 -19.76
N LEU A 152 -21.28 -4.24 -19.50
CA LEU A 152 -21.85 -5.18 -20.44
C LEU A 152 -23.38 -5.27 -20.28
N SER A 153 -24.05 -6.02 -21.14
CA SER A 153 -25.45 -6.33 -20.95
C SER A 153 -25.67 -7.20 -19.71
N GLU A 154 -26.87 -7.20 -19.14
CA GLU A 154 -27.21 -7.99 -17.95
C GLU A 154 -26.83 -9.49 -18.11
N ALA A 155 -27.08 -10.07 -19.30
CA ALA A 155 -26.75 -11.46 -19.59
C ALA A 155 -25.22 -11.69 -19.61
N GLU A 156 -24.45 -10.74 -20.17
CA GLU A 156 -22.99 -10.80 -20.22
C GLU A 156 -22.39 -10.57 -18.83
N GLU A 157 -22.87 -9.58 -18.05
CA GLU A 157 -22.42 -9.35 -16.66
C GLU A 157 -22.67 -10.59 -15.80
N ARG A 158 -23.79 -11.28 -16.00
CA ARG A 158 -24.06 -12.54 -15.31
C ARG A 158 -23.05 -13.63 -15.67
N ILE A 159 -22.65 -13.72 -16.94
CA ILE A 159 -21.62 -14.67 -17.36
C ILE A 159 -20.27 -14.31 -16.75
N MET A 160 -19.90 -13.02 -16.75
CA MET A 160 -18.67 -12.54 -16.13
C MET A 160 -18.63 -12.81 -14.62
N ALA A 161 -19.74 -12.61 -13.93
CA ALA A 161 -19.86 -12.93 -12.51
C ALA A 161 -19.68 -14.43 -12.22
N LEU A 162 -20.28 -15.30 -13.04
CA LEU A 162 -20.11 -16.76 -12.93
C LEU A 162 -18.68 -17.21 -13.27
N ALA A 163 -17.96 -16.48 -14.13
CA ALA A 163 -16.56 -16.75 -14.43
C ALA A 163 -15.60 -16.25 -13.32
N GLY A 164 -16.07 -15.40 -12.39
CA GLY A 164 -15.25 -14.78 -11.33
C GLY A 164 -14.47 -15.79 -10.49
N ASP A 165 -15.14 -16.83 -10.02
CA ASP A 165 -14.50 -17.89 -9.23
C ASP A 165 -13.38 -18.61 -10.02
N MET A 166 -13.61 -18.87 -11.30
CA MET A 166 -12.60 -19.47 -12.19
C MET A 166 -11.42 -18.52 -12.42
N THR A 167 -11.66 -17.22 -12.56
CA THR A 167 -10.59 -16.23 -12.81
C THR A 167 -9.73 -15.95 -11.57
N ASN A 168 -10.19 -16.29 -10.37
CA ASN A 168 -9.42 -16.23 -9.13
C ASN A 168 -8.53 -17.48 -8.90
N SER A 169 -8.74 -18.54 -9.68
CA SER A 169 -8.01 -19.80 -9.50
C SER A 169 -6.47 -19.66 -9.60
N PRO A 170 -5.90 -18.83 -10.50
CA PRO A 170 -4.44 -18.69 -10.58
C PRO A 170 -3.81 -18.19 -9.27
N ASP A 171 -4.39 -17.19 -8.62
CA ASP A 171 -3.93 -16.69 -7.32
C ASP A 171 -4.03 -17.76 -6.23
N THR A 172 -5.16 -18.46 -6.17
CA THR A 172 -5.35 -19.58 -5.23
C THR A 172 -4.32 -20.69 -5.44
N ILE A 173 -4.05 -21.09 -6.71
CA ILE A 173 -3.05 -22.12 -7.02
C ILE A 173 -1.65 -21.65 -6.64
N PHE A 174 -1.32 -20.38 -6.92
CA PHE A 174 -0.06 -19.79 -6.52
C PHE A 174 0.11 -19.86 -4.99
N SER A 175 -0.87 -19.40 -4.22
CA SER A 175 -0.81 -19.40 -2.76
C SER A 175 -0.68 -20.82 -2.18
N MET A 176 -1.40 -21.80 -2.72
CA MET A 176 -1.27 -23.20 -2.27
C MET A 176 0.11 -23.77 -2.58
N LEU A 177 0.65 -23.50 -3.77
CA LEU A 177 1.99 -23.96 -4.13
C LEU A 177 3.07 -23.28 -3.28
N ASP A 178 3.02 -21.95 -3.17
CA ASP A 178 4.03 -21.13 -2.53
C ASP A 178 4.02 -21.27 -0.99
N ASP A 179 2.86 -21.06 -0.36
CA ASP A 179 2.74 -21.02 1.10
C ASP A 179 2.63 -22.42 1.73
N ALA A 180 1.93 -23.35 1.06
CA ALA A 180 1.61 -24.65 1.67
C ALA A 180 2.55 -25.79 1.24
N ASP A 181 2.82 -25.93 -0.05
CA ASP A 181 3.48 -27.12 -0.60
C ASP A 181 5.01 -26.98 -0.67
N MET A 182 5.53 -25.78 -0.98
CA MET A 182 6.97 -25.55 -1.08
C MET A 182 7.68 -25.72 0.27
N LYS A 183 8.76 -26.48 0.27
CA LYS A 183 9.64 -26.68 1.42
C LYS A 183 11.07 -26.48 0.98
N PHE A 184 11.80 -25.67 1.72
CA PHE A 184 13.17 -25.30 1.38
C PHE A 184 14.16 -26.12 2.22
N PRO A 185 15.26 -26.59 1.65
CA PRO A 185 16.38 -27.16 2.42
C PRO A 185 16.93 -26.15 3.44
N ASP A 186 17.49 -26.62 4.55
CA ASP A 186 18.18 -25.77 5.50
C ASP A 186 19.38 -25.09 4.83
N ALA A 187 19.59 -23.80 5.09
CA ALA A 187 20.82 -23.10 4.77
C ALA A 187 21.93 -23.46 5.78
N VAL A 188 23.18 -23.37 5.34
CA VAL A 188 24.34 -23.73 6.17
C VAL A 188 25.25 -22.50 6.31
N ASP A 189 25.63 -22.17 7.57
CA ASP A 189 26.60 -21.12 7.85
C ASP A 189 28.06 -21.59 7.69
N LYS A 190 29.02 -20.65 7.85
CA LYS A 190 30.45 -20.95 7.75
C LYS A 190 30.96 -21.97 8.77
N ASP A 191 30.24 -22.16 9.87
CA ASP A 191 30.61 -23.08 10.95
C ASP A 191 29.90 -24.45 10.80
N GLY A 192 29.09 -24.62 9.75
CA GLY A 192 28.35 -25.84 9.44
C GLY A 192 27.01 -25.98 10.18
N ASN A 193 26.54 -24.94 10.87
CA ASN A 193 25.24 -24.99 11.52
C ASN A 193 24.12 -24.80 10.48
N LYS A 194 22.99 -25.45 10.74
CA LYS A 194 21.82 -25.42 9.88
C LYS A 194 20.84 -24.35 10.33
N HIS A 195 20.31 -23.62 9.36
CA HIS A 195 19.29 -22.59 9.55
C HIS A 195 18.09 -22.88 8.66
N GLN A 196 16.91 -22.97 9.24
CA GLN A 196 15.70 -23.24 8.49
C GLN A 196 15.40 -22.08 7.52
N VAL A 197 15.18 -22.41 6.24
CA VAL A 197 14.73 -21.47 5.22
C VAL A 197 13.22 -21.55 5.08
N THR A 198 12.56 -20.42 5.22
CA THR A 198 11.13 -20.21 4.97
C THR A 198 10.94 -18.85 4.30
N HIS A 199 9.76 -18.53 3.79
CA HIS A 199 9.46 -17.17 3.29
C HIS A 199 9.74 -16.09 4.35
N GLY A 200 9.39 -16.34 5.61
CA GLY A 200 9.61 -15.41 6.72
C GLY A 200 11.07 -15.32 7.17
N SER A 201 11.85 -16.40 7.11
CA SER A 201 13.25 -16.39 7.56
C SER A 201 14.24 -15.99 6.47
N TYR A 202 13.87 -16.04 5.19
CA TYR A 202 14.77 -15.77 4.07
C TYR A 202 15.42 -14.38 4.14
N ILE A 203 14.62 -13.31 4.26
CA ILE A 203 15.17 -11.95 4.32
C ILE A 203 16.04 -11.74 5.57
N PRO A 204 15.66 -12.14 6.80
CA PRO A 204 16.55 -12.17 7.95
C PRO A 204 17.88 -12.91 7.71
N LEU A 205 17.86 -14.06 7.02
CA LEU A 205 19.10 -14.79 6.66
C LEU A 205 19.96 -13.99 5.65
N MET A 206 19.35 -13.27 4.72
CA MET A 206 20.05 -12.41 3.77
C MET A 206 20.69 -11.17 4.41
N HIS A 207 20.20 -10.73 5.58
CA HIS A 207 20.84 -9.68 6.38
C HIS A 207 22.01 -10.17 7.24
N SER A 208 22.32 -11.46 7.21
CA SER A 208 23.46 -12.00 7.97
C SER A 208 24.80 -11.40 7.50
N ASN A 209 25.74 -11.17 8.42
CA ASN A 209 27.13 -10.85 8.09
C ASN A 209 27.89 -12.04 7.49
N ASP A 210 27.39 -13.26 7.68
CA ASP A 210 27.99 -14.48 7.12
C ASP A 210 27.58 -14.68 5.65
N ARG A 211 28.54 -14.44 4.74
CA ARG A 211 28.33 -14.57 3.30
C ARG A 211 28.00 -16.01 2.89
N THR A 212 28.57 -17.00 3.60
CA THR A 212 28.29 -18.44 3.34
C THR A 212 26.81 -18.73 3.61
N LEU A 213 26.29 -18.22 4.72
CA LEU A 213 24.88 -18.39 5.08
C LEU A 213 23.97 -17.70 4.04
N ARG A 214 24.28 -16.45 3.65
CA ARG A 214 23.49 -15.74 2.62
C ARG A 214 23.44 -16.52 1.31
N LYS A 215 24.60 -16.97 0.80
CA LYS A 215 24.68 -17.77 -0.43
C LYS A 215 23.88 -19.06 -0.30
N SER A 216 24.06 -19.81 0.80
CA SER A 216 23.36 -21.06 1.05
C SER A 216 21.83 -20.87 1.14
N ALA A 217 21.36 -19.78 1.77
CA ALA A 217 19.94 -19.47 1.83
C ALA A 217 19.37 -19.09 0.44
N PHE A 218 20.13 -18.35 -0.35
CA PHE A 218 19.77 -17.95 -1.71
C PHE A 218 19.64 -19.18 -2.63
N GLU A 219 20.65 -20.05 -2.65
CA GLU A 219 20.63 -21.29 -3.44
C GLU A 219 19.52 -22.24 -2.97
N SER A 220 19.28 -22.35 -1.66
CA SER A 220 18.20 -23.15 -1.09
C SER A 220 16.82 -22.70 -1.57
N LEU A 221 16.55 -21.39 -1.48
CA LEU A 221 15.25 -20.85 -1.88
C LEU A 221 15.01 -21.04 -3.38
N TYR A 222 15.88 -20.48 -4.22
CA TYR A 222 15.66 -20.45 -5.66
C TYR A 222 15.81 -21.83 -6.32
N GLY A 223 16.63 -22.74 -5.75
CA GLY A 223 16.71 -24.11 -6.22
C GLY A 223 15.39 -24.87 -6.13
N VAL A 224 14.52 -24.53 -5.17
CA VAL A 224 13.17 -25.11 -5.11
C VAL A 224 12.27 -24.49 -6.18
N TYR A 225 12.30 -23.17 -6.38
CA TYR A 225 11.52 -22.54 -7.44
C TYR A 225 11.90 -23.06 -8.84
N GLU A 226 13.18 -23.32 -9.09
CA GLU A 226 13.64 -23.92 -10.36
C GLU A 226 12.98 -25.29 -10.63
N ASN A 227 12.75 -26.09 -9.59
CA ASN A 227 12.06 -27.37 -9.73
C ASN A 227 10.58 -27.22 -10.14
N PHE A 228 9.96 -26.08 -9.84
CA PHE A 228 8.56 -25.79 -10.15
C PHE A 228 8.39 -24.77 -11.29
N LYS A 229 9.46 -24.37 -11.98
CA LYS A 229 9.44 -23.29 -12.97
C LYS A 229 8.32 -23.39 -14.02
N ASN A 230 8.06 -24.59 -14.54
CA ASN A 230 7.03 -24.78 -15.56
C ASN A 230 5.62 -24.62 -14.98
N THR A 231 5.39 -25.09 -13.75
CA THR A 231 4.12 -24.93 -13.05
C THR A 231 3.87 -23.45 -12.73
N SER A 232 4.86 -22.79 -12.13
CA SER A 232 4.80 -21.36 -11.81
C SER A 232 4.56 -20.51 -13.06
N ALA A 233 5.24 -20.81 -14.17
CA ALA A 233 5.04 -20.13 -15.44
C ALA A 233 3.62 -20.33 -16.00
N ALA A 234 3.07 -21.55 -15.90
CA ALA A 234 1.72 -21.83 -16.34
C ALA A 234 0.66 -21.09 -15.49
N VAL A 235 0.89 -21.01 -14.18
CA VAL A 235 -0.02 -20.29 -13.25
C VAL A 235 0.02 -18.78 -13.52
N LEU A 236 1.20 -18.17 -13.64
CA LEU A 236 1.33 -16.74 -13.96
C LEU A 236 0.76 -16.43 -15.35
N ALA A 237 1.04 -17.28 -16.37
CA ALA A 237 0.44 -17.12 -17.69
C ALA A 237 -1.10 -17.21 -17.67
N SER A 238 -1.66 -18.02 -16.76
CA SER A 238 -3.11 -18.10 -16.59
C SER A 238 -3.67 -16.82 -15.97
N GLN A 239 -3.00 -16.24 -14.99
CA GLN A 239 -3.35 -14.94 -14.41
C GLN A 239 -3.38 -13.85 -15.49
N VAL A 240 -2.33 -13.71 -16.28
CA VAL A 240 -2.26 -12.71 -17.35
C VAL A 240 -3.36 -12.91 -18.40
N LYS A 241 -3.70 -14.17 -18.73
CA LYS A 241 -4.83 -14.48 -19.64
C LYS A 241 -6.17 -14.06 -19.03
N CYS A 242 -6.39 -14.24 -17.73
CA CYS A 242 -7.59 -13.78 -17.04
C CYS A 242 -7.72 -12.25 -17.11
N LEU A 243 -6.62 -11.52 -16.90
CA LEU A 243 -6.59 -10.05 -17.03
C LEU A 243 -6.90 -9.62 -18.47
N THR A 244 -6.25 -10.25 -19.46
CA THR A 244 -6.49 -9.99 -20.89
C THR A 244 -7.93 -10.29 -21.29
N PHE A 245 -8.50 -11.39 -20.80
CA PHE A 245 -9.91 -11.71 -21.03
C PHE A 245 -10.85 -10.63 -20.47
N ASN A 246 -10.64 -10.22 -19.21
CA ASN A 246 -11.46 -9.19 -18.57
C ASN A 246 -11.35 -7.83 -19.30
N ALA A 247 -10.14 -7.39 -19.65
CA ALA A 247 -9.93 -6.15 -20.36
C ALA A 247 -10.65 -6.15 -21.73
N ARG A 248 -10.48 -7.21 -22.52
CA ARG A 248 -11.14 -7.36 -23.84
C ARG A 248 -12.66 -7.46 -23.73
N ALA A 249 -13.17 -8.27 -22.80
CA ALA A 249 -14.62 -8.41 -22.59
C ALA A 249 -15.24 -7.06 -22.23
N ARG A 250 -14.57 -6.26 -21.40
CA ARG A 250 -15.02 -4.92 -20.98
C ARG A 250 -14.62 -3.80 -21.93
N ARG A 251 -14.02 -4.09 -23.08
CA ARG A 251 -13.69 -3.15 -24.15
C ARG A 251 -12.64 -2.09 -23.73
N TYR A 252 -11.69 -2.46 -22.90
CA TYR A 252 -10.49 -1.66 -22.66
C TYR A 252 -9.45 -1.93 -23.76
N GLU A 253 -8.62 -0.93 -24.05
CA GLU A 253 -7.57 -1.06 -25.07
C GLU A 253 -6.44 -2.00 -24.61
N SER A 254 -6.16 -2.03 -23.28
CA SER A 254 -5.13 -2.85 -22.66
C SER A 254 -5.51 -3.30 -21.25
N THR A 255 -4.80 -4.28 -20.71
CA THR A 255 -4.88 -4.70 -19.31
C THR A 255 -4.44 -3.57 -18.38
N LEU A 256 -3.43 -2.78 -18.78
CA LEU A 256 -2.95 -1.62 -18.03
C LEU A 256 -4.04 -0.55 -17.92
N GLU A 257 -4.70 -0.18 -19.01
CA GLU A 257 -5.81 0.79 -18.98
C GLU A 257 -6.94 0.29 -18.07
N ALA A 258 -7.31 -0.99 -18.19
CA ALA A 258 -8.35 -1.59 -17.36
C ALA A 258 -8.01 -1.50 -15.86
N ALA A 259 -6.75 -1.77 -15.49
CA ALA A 259 -6.28 -1.73 -14.12
C ALA A 259 -6.27 -0.29 -13.53
N LEU A 260 -5.79 0.68 -14.29
CA LEU A 260 -5.62 2.05 -13.82
C LEU A 260 -6.93 2.87 -13.83
N SER A 261 -7.87 2.49 -14.71
CA SER A 261 -9.16 3.19 -14.88
C SER A 261 -9.97 3.29 -13.58
N GLY A 262 -9.90 2.27 -12.72
CA GLY A 262 -10.62 2.25 -11.45
C GLY A 262 -10.23 3.38 -10.50
N ASN A 263 -8.95 3.73 -10.48
CA ASN A 263 -8.37 4.79 -9.64
C ASN A 263 -8.21 6.12 -10.38
N GLU A 264 -8.72 6.25 -11.60
CA GLU A 264 -8.59 7.47 -12.44
C GLU A 264 -7.13 7.88 -12.69
N VAL A 265 -6.23 6.90 -12.80
CA VAL A 265 -4.81 7.14 -13.06
C VAL A 265 -4.55 6.99 -14.57
N PRO A 266 -4.02 8.02 -15.26
CA PRO A 266 -3.64 7.90 -16.65
C PRO A 266 -2.51 6.89 -16.89
N VAL A 267 -2.55 6.17 -18.01
CA VAL A 267 -1.52 5.18 -18.41
C VAL A 267 -0.12 5.82 -18.48
N GLU A 268 -0.05 7.08 -18.80
CA GLU A 268 1.19 7.87 -18.85
C GLU A 268 1.94 7.87 -17.52
N VAL A 269 1.24 7.85 -16.38
CA VAL A 269 1.88 7.81 -15.04
C VAL A 269 2.74 6.56 -14.90
N TYR A 270 2.23 5.43 -15.34
CA TYR A 270 2.95 4.15 -15.29
C TYR A 270 4.18 4.16 -16.21
N LYS A 271 4.00 4.61 -17.44
CA LYS A 271 5.08 4.67 -18.44
C LYS A 271 6.16 5.69 -18.06
N GLN A 272 5.75 6.87 -17.57
CA GLN A 272 6.68 7.92 -17.14
C GLN A 272 7.53 7.47 -15.93
N LEU A 273 6.97 6.65 -15.02
CA LEU A 273 7.72 6.08 -13.91
C LEU A 273 8.90 5.24 -14.44
N ILE A 274 8.64 4.28 -15.34
CA ILE A 274 9.66 3.40 -15.91
C ILE A 274 10.72 4.21 -16.64
N GLU A 275 10.30 5.12 -17.51
CA GLU A 275 11.21 5.99 -18.27
C GLU A 275 12.09 6.86 -17.36
N ALA A 276 11.50 7.47 -16.32
CA ALA A 276 12.24 8.29 -15.38
C ALA A 276 13.29 7.50 -14.61
N VAL A 277 12.97 6.26 -14.22
CA VAL A 277 13.92 5.37 -13.54
C VAL A 277 15.03 4.96 -14.50
N HIS A 278 14.71 4.61 -15.76
CA HIS A 278 15.73 4.28 -16.78
C HIS A 278 16.70 5.45 -17.03
N GLU A 279 16.21 6.67 -17.08
CA GLU A 279 17.07 7.87 -17.26
C GLU A 279 18.00 8.15 -16.07
N ASN A 280 17.79 7.50 -14.92
CA ASN A 280 18.54 7.71 -13.69
C ASN A 280 19.18 6.41 -13.15
N MET A 281 19.43 5.42 -14.00
CA MET A 281 20.09 4.15 -13.61
C MET A 281 21.52 4.34 -13.11
N ASP A 282 22.23 5.39 -13.55
CA ASP A 282 23.59 5.69 -13.12
C ASP A 282 23.73 5.80 -11.60
N TYR A 283 22.70 6.28 -10.91
CA TYR A 283 22.72 6.34 -9.44
C TYR A 283 22.65 4.92 -8.83
N MET A 284 21.86 4.02 -9.39
CA MET A 284 21.82 2.63 -8.92
C MET A 284 23.15 1.92 -9.18
N TYR A 285 23.75 2.10 -10.35
CA TYR A 285 25.06 1.53 -10.67
C TYR A 285 26.15 2.04 -9.71
N LYS A 286 26.10 3.34 -9.39
CA LYS A 286 26.99 3.94 -8.38
C LYS A 286 26.76 3.32 -7.00
N TYR A 287 25.53 3.07 -6.60
CA TYR A 287 25.20 2.42 -5.33
C TYR A 287 25.70 0.96 -5.28
N VAL A 288 25.47 0.19 -6.33
CA VAL A 288 25.97 -1.20 -6.45
C VAL A 288 27.48 -1.23 -6.31
N LYS A 289 28.19 -0.33 -7.01
CA LYS A 289 29.64 -0.20 -6.92
C LYS A 289 30.12 0.19 -5.51
N LEU A 290 29.41 1.09 -4.85
CA LEU A 290 29.72 1.46 -3.47
C LEU A 290 29.54 0.26 -2.52
N ARG A 291 28.44 -0.50 -2.65
CA ARG A 291 28.22 -1.72 -1.87
C ARG A 291 29.34 -2.73 -2.05
N LYS A 292 29.74 -3.01 -3.29
CA LYS A 292 30.85 -3.90 -3.62
C LYS A 292 32.15 -3.49 -2.90
N LYS A 293 32.48 -2.18 -2.94
CA LYS A 293 33.63 -1.60 -2.25
C LYS A 293 33.54 -1.74 -0.73
N LEU A 294 32.40 -1.41 -0.13
CA LEU A 294 32.22 -1.41 1.34
C LEU A 294 32.17 -2.83 1.91
N LEU A 295 31.61 -3.79 1.18
CA LEU A 295 31.63 -5.20 1.57
C LEU A 295 33.00 -5.85 1.35
N GLY A 296 33.90 -5.21 0.60
CA GLY A 296 35.27 -5.73 0.36
C GLY A 296 35.29 -7.03 -0.43
N VAL A 297 34.34 -7.23 -1.37
CA VAL A 297 34.23 -8.43 -2.18
C VAL A 297 34.74 -8.20 -3.61
N ASP A 298 35.41 -9.20 -4.18
CA ASP A 298 35.92 -9.14 -5.56
C ASP A 298 34.74 -9.14 -6.55
N GLU A 299 33.72 -9.96 -6.28
CA GLU A 299 32.49 -10.06 -7.05
C GLU A 299 31.28 -9.88 -6.10
N LEU A 300 30.41 -8.94 -6.43
CA LEU A 300 29.14 -8.73 -5.74
C LEU A 300 28.08 -9.62 -6.39
N HIS A 301 27.33 -10.34 -5.61
CA HIS A 301 26.25 -11.23 -6.07
C HIS A 301 24.89 -10.75 -5.54
N ALA A 302 23.80 -11.28 -6.09
CA ALA A 302 22.45 -10.92 -5.64
C ALA A 302 22.24 -11.17 -4.13
N TYR A 303 22.83 -12.24 -3.59
CA TYR A 303 22.78 -12.54 -2.14
C TYR A 303 23.61 -11.58 -1.27
N ASP A 304 24.38 -10.66 -1.84
CA ASP A 304 25.10 -9.60 -1.12
C ASP A 304 24.32 -8.28 -1.06
N LEU A 305 23.21 -8.15 -1.81
CA LEU A 305 22.44 -6.91 -1.87
C LEU A 305 21.78 -6.52 -0.52
N TYR A 306 21.52 -7.49 0.33
CA TYR A 306 20.93 -7.27 1.65
C TYR A 306 21.97 -7.28 2.77
N ALA A 307 23.23 -7.58 2.46
CA ALA A 307 24.30 -7.62 3.46
C ALA A 307 24.49 -6.24 4.09
N PRO A 308 24.64 -6.15 5.43
CA PRO A 308 24.91 -4.88 6.10
C PRO A 308 26.22 -4.27 5.61
N ILE A 309 26.21 -3.03 5.13
CA ILE A 309 27.42 -2.28 4.75
C ILE A 309 27.88 -1.32 5.86
N VAL A 310 27.04 -1.11 6.86
CA VAL A 310 27.35 -0.40 8.09
C VAL A 310 27.05 -1.35 9.23
N SER A 311 27.95 -1.42 10.20
CA SER A 311 27.72 -2.25 11.40
C SER A 311 26.48 -1.75 12.16
N ASP A 312 25.65 -2.70 12.59
CA ASP A 312 24.49 -2.39 13.41
C ASP A 312 24.86 -1.50 14.60
N ILE A 313 24.00 -0.53 14.85
CA ILE A 313 24.08 0.31 16.03
C ILE A 313 22.91 -0.13 16.92
N GLU A 314 23.21 -0.74 18.06
CA GLU A 314 22.20 -0.97 19.09
C GLU A 314 21.75 0.38 19.65
N VAL A 315 20.77 1.01 19.02
CA VAL A 315 20.07 2.18 19.54
C VAL A 315 18.72 1.72 20.03
N LYS A 316 18.50 1.79 21.34
CA LYS A 316 17.15 1.64 21.89
C LYS A 316 16.45 2.97 21.81
N ILE A 317 15.29 2.98 21.17
CA ILE A 317 14.41 4.14 21.01
C ILE A 317 13.07 3.83 21.68
N PRO A 318 12.94 4.07 23.01
CA PRO A 318 11.68 3.88 23.70
C PRO A 318 10.56 4.73 23.08
N PHE A 319 9.32 4.30 23.21
CA PHE A 319 8.18 4.99 22.61
C PHE A 319 8.11 6.48 22.97
N ASP A 320 8.43 6.85 24.22
CA ASP A 320 8.47 8.26 24.65
C ASP A 320 9.50 9.11 23.89
N GLN A 321 10.64 8.51 23.53
CA GLN A 321 11.65 9.17 22.69
C GLN A 321 11.16 9.22 21.24
N ALA A 322 10.69 8.11 20.70
CA ALA A 322 10.17 8.03 19.33
C ALA A 322 9.07 9.08 19.06
N LYS A 323 8.07 9.18 19.95
CA LYS A 323 7.01 10.19 19.80
C LYS A 323 7.52 11.63 19.83
N GLN A 324 8.57 11.91 20.65
CA GLN A 324 9.15 13.24 20.71
C GLN A 324 9.96 13.57 19.46
N GLU A 325 10.80 12.64 18.97
CA GLU A 325 11.58 12.81 17.75
C GLU A 325 10.68 12.95 16.52
N VAL A 326 9.61 12.13 16.41
CA VAL A 326 8.60 12.29 15.35
C VAL A 326 7.90 13.64 15.45
N TYR A 327 7.44 14.05 16.64
CA TYR A 327 6.82 15.36 16.85
C TYR A 327 7.73 16.51 16.43
N ASP A 328 9.02 16.45 16.78
CA ASP A 328 10.01 17.49 16.46
C ASP A 328 10.32 17.51 14.95
N SER A 329 10.32 16.35 14.29
CA SER A 329 10.51 16.22 12.85
C SER A 329 9.41 16.89 12.03
N LEU A 330 8.20 16.98 12.59
CA LEU A 330 7.03 17.63 11.98
C LEU A 330 7.02 19.16 12.15
N ALA A 331 8.07 19.77 12.74
CA ALA A 331 8.14 21.23 12.92
C ALA A 331 7.97 22.02 11.59
N PRO A 332 8.50 21.58 10.44
CA PRO A 332 8.26 22.28 9.17
C PRO A 332 6.77 22.32 8.73
N MET A 333 5.95 21.41 9.25
CA MET A 333 4.51 21.34 8.94
C MET A 333 3.65 22.38 9.67
N GLY A 334 4.23 23.10 10.64
CA GLY A 334 3.53 24.09 11.44
C GLY A 334 2.70 23.51 12.59
N GLU A 335 2.15 24.41 13.41
CA GLU A 335 1.50 23.99 14.68
C GLU A 335 0.17 23.26 14.45
N ASP A 336 -0.60 23.61 13.43
CA ASP A 336 -1.91 22.97 13.17
C ASP A 336 -1.74 21.47 12.88
N TYR A 337 -0.75 21.07 12.08
CA TYR A 337 -0.45 19.67 11.80
C TYR A 337 0.08 18.94 13.04
N ARG A 338 0.99 19.59 13.76
CA ARG A 338 1.57 19.05 15.01
C ARG A 338 0.53 18.89 16.12
N ALA A 339 -0.49 19.79 16.15
CA ALA A 339 -1.60 19.69 17.10
C ALA A 339 -2.41 18.41 16.88
N ILE A 340 -2.66 18.02 15.63
CA ILE A 340 -3.35 16.74 15.31
C ILE A 340 -2.51 15.54 15.77
N PHE A 341 -1.20 15.56 15.52
CA PHE A 341 -0.30 14.50 16.02
C PHE A 341 -0.36 14.39 17.55
N ARG A 342 -0.27 15.53 18.25
CA ARG A 342 -0.36 15.60 19.72
C ARG A 342 -1.70 15.09 20.23
N GLU A 343 -2.81 15.50 19.59
CA GLU A 343 -4.14 15.00 19.88
C GLU A 343 -4.21 13.48 19.77
N GLY A 344 -3.63 12.90 18.72
CA GLY A 344 -3.58 11.44 18.54
C GLY A 344 -2.83 10.71 19.66
N ILE A 345 -1.74 11.29 20.17
CA ILE A 345 -0.99 10.75 21.30
C ILE A 345 -1.78 10.90 22.62
N GLU A 346 -2.29 12.11 22.91
CA GLU A 346 -2.94 12.43 24.18
C GLU A 346 -4.32 11.79 24.33
N ASN A 347 -5.05 11.66 23.24
CA ASN A 347 -6.41 11.11 23.21
C ASN A 347 -6.45 9.60 22.85
N ARG A 348 -5.32 8.92 22.97
CA ARG A 348 -5.26 7.46 22.86
C ARG A 348 -5.76 6.92 21.51
N TRP A 349 -5.33 7.53 20.39
CA TRP A 349 -5.64 6.96 19.08
C TRP A 349 -4.82 5.68 18.80
N ILE A 350 -3.74 5.46 19.57
CA ILE A 350 -2.72 4.44 19.32
C ILE A 350 -2.79 3.31 20.35
N ASP A 351 -2.82 2.07 19.86
CA ASP A 351 -2.55 0.86 20.64
C ASP A 351 -1.08 0.47 20.44
N ILE A 352 -0.24 0.69 21.47
CA ILE A 352 1.20 0.87 21.31
C ILE A 352 1.97 -0.45 21.28
N TYR A 353 1.77 -1.30 22.29
CA TYR A 353 2.64 -2.46 22.54
C TYR A 353 1.98 -3.78 22.15
N GLU A 354 2.83 -4.78 21.85
CA GLU A 354 2.43 -6.15 21.63
C GLU A 354 1.79 -6.74 22.87
N ASN A 355 0.71 -7.50 22.70
CA ASN A 355 0.17 -8.42 23.70
C ASN A 355 -0.17 -9.76 23.06
N GLU A 356 -0.34 -10.79 23.91
CA GLU A 356 -0.68 -12.12 23.41
C GLU A 356 -2.01 -12.11 22.66
N GLY A 357 -2.01 -12.65 21.44
CA GLY A 357 -3.18 -12.67 20.56
C GLY A 357 -3.45 -11.39 19.77
N LYS A 358 -2.74 -10.29 20.02
CA LYS A 358 -2.87 -9.06 19.23
C LYS A 358 -2.43 -9.30 17.79
N ARG A 359 -3.12 -8.66 16.85
CA ARG A 359 -2.76 -8.68 15.43
C ARG A 359 -1.33 -8.16 15.25
N SER A 360 -0.54 -8.90 14.48
CA SER A 360 0.84 -8.53 14.16
C SER A 360 0.92 -7.38 13.13
N GLY A 361 2.10 -6.77 13.02
CA GLY A 361 2.36 -5.63 12.12
C GLY A 361 1.90 -4.31 12.72
N ALA A 362 1.62 -3.35 11.83
CA ALA A 362 1.08 -2.04 12.16
C ALA A 362 0.06 -1.62 11.10
N TYR A 363 -0.86 -0.74 11.46
CA TYR A 363 -1.77 -0.09 10.51
C TYR A 363 -2.45 1.13 11.13
N SER A 364 -2.94 2.00 10.27
CA SER A 364 -3.90 3.06 10.61
C SER A 364 -5.24 2.79 9.97
N ALA A 365 -6.31 2.87 10.76
CA ALA A 365 -7.69 2.78 10.29
C ALA A 365 -8.37 4.14 10.44
N GLY A 366 -8.81 4.72 9.32
CA GLY A 366 -9.60 5.92 9.31
C GLY A 366 -10.98 5.69 9.93
N ALA A 367 -11.42 6.60 10.75
CA ALA A 367 -12.78 6.66 11.26
C ALA A 367 -13.16 8.13 11.51
N ARG A 368 -14.45 8.46 11.40
CA ARG A 368 -14.91 9.85 11.52
C ARG A 368 -14.79 10.41 12.93
N VAL A 369 -14.89 9.56 13.95
CA VAL A 369 -14.68 9.98 15.34
C VAL A 369 -13.23 10.43 15.55
N HIS A 370 -12.30 9.60 15.21
CA HIS A 370 -10.86 9.82 15.05
C HIS A 370 -10.22 8.56 14.49
N PRO A 371 -9.03 8.62 13.88
CA PRO A 371 -8.32 7.42 13.42
C PRO A 371 -7.90 6.51 14.57
N TYR A 372 -7.69 5.22 14.25
CA TYR A 372 -7.15 4.22 15.17
C TYR A 372 -5.87 3.63 14.59
N VAL A 373 -4.80 3.66 15.39
CA VAL A 373 -3.48 3.15 14.99
C VAL A 373 -3.12 1.95 15.84
N LEU A 374 -2.80 0.84 15.19
CA LEU A 374 -2.25 -0.35 15.85
C LEU A 374 -0.74 -0.38 15.62
N LEU A 375 0.03 -0.46 16.70
CA LEU A 375 1.46 -0.70 16.69
C LEU A 375 1.82 -1.96 17.49
N ASN A 376 3.00 -2.48 17.24
CA ASN A 376 3.70 -3.46 18.08
C ASN A 376 5.12 -2.93 18.33
N HIS A 377 5.22 -1.79 19.02
CA HIS A 377 6.45 -1.03 19.22
C HIS A 377 7.54 -1.84 19.96
N LYS A 378 8.79 -1.82 19.45
CA LYS A 378 9.92 -2.64 19.94
C LYS A 378 11.21 -1.85 20.20
N ASP A 379 11.11 -0.61 20.61
CA ASP A 379 12.26 0.26 20.94
C ASP A 379 13.38 0.26 19.87
N THR A 380 13.02 0.23 18.58
CA THR A 380 13.95 0.23 17.44
C THR A 380 13.74 1.43 16.54
N LEU A 381 14.73 1.75 15.70
CA LEU A 381 14.58 2.76 14.66
C LEU A 381 13.41 2.44 13.71
N ASP A 382 13.26 1.18 13.34
CA ASP A 382 12.13 0.72 12.50
C ASP A 382 10.77 1.02 13.15
N SER A 383 10.64 0.79 14.47
CA SER A 383 9.41 1.12 15.20
C SER A 383 9.14 2.63 15.30
N GLU A 384 10.19 3.46 15.33
CA GLU A 384 10.07 4.91 15.28
C GLU A 384 9.57 5.38 13.90
N PHE A 385 10.11 4.83 12.81
CA PHE A 385 9.62 5.10 11.46
C PHE A 385 8.20 4.59 11.25
N THR A 386 7.86 3.43 11.81
CA THR A 386 6.49 2.90 11.79
C THR A 386 5.51 3.86 12.49
N LEU A 387 5.88 4.46 13.63
CA LEU A 387 5.04 5.47 14.29
C LEU A 387 4.83 6.70 13.37
N ALA A 388 5.89 7.20 12.74
CA ALA A 388 5.79 8.34 11.81
C ALA A 388 4.88 8.00 10.61
N HIS A 389 5.02 6.79 10.07
CA HIS A 389 4.25 6.24 8.95
C HIS A 389 2.75 6.18 9.29
N GLU A 390 2.39 5.45 10.34
CA GLU A 390 0.99 5.23 10.70
C GLU A 390 0.28 6.52 11.13
N MET A 391 1.03 7.43 11.78
CA MET A 391 0.50 8.75 12.09
C MET A 391 0.33 9.62 10.83
N GLY A 392 1.11 9.40 9.78
CA GLY A 392 0.89 10.03 8.47
C GLY A 392 -0.47 9.62 7.88
N HIS A 393 -0.77 8.33 7.85
CA HIS A 393 -2.10 7.83 7.47
C HIS A 393 -3.22 8.37 8.36
N ALA A 394 -3.01 8.36 9.67
CA ALA A 394 -3.99 8.85 10.62
C ALA A 394 -4.35 10.32 10.38
N ILE A 395 -3.34 11.18 10.20
CA ILE A 395 -3.56 12.62 9.94
C ILE A 395 -4.22 12.83 8.56
N HIS A 396 -3.85 12.04 7.54
CA HIS A 396 -4.51 12.09 6.23
C HIS A 396 -6.01 11.77 6.35
N SER A 397 -6.34 10.65 6.97
CA SER A 397 -7.74 10.24 7.19
C SER A 397 -8.51 11.25 8.03
N TYR A 398 -7.89 11.80 9.09
CA TYR A 398 -8.49 12.84 9.93
C TYR A 398 -8.82 14.10 9.13
N LEU A 399 -7.87 14.61 8.34
CA LEU A 399 -8.05 15.81 7.53
C LEU A 399 -9.07 15.60 6.42
N SER A 400 -9.06 14.45 5.77
CA SER A 400 -10.04 14.09 4.75
C SER A 400 -11.46 14.03 5.34
N ASN A 401 -11.66 13.27 6.42
CA ASN A 401 -12.95 13.15 7.10
C ASN A 401 -13.49 14.50 7.62
N LYS A 402 -12.59 15.37 8.09
CA LYS A 402 -12.97 16.70 8.62
C LYS A 402 -13.40 17.67 7.52
N ASN A 403 -12.85 17.58 6.32
CA ASN A 403 -13.01 18.58 5.27
C ASN A 403 -13.90 18.10 4.12
N GLN A 404 -14.18 16.79 4.01
CA GLN A 404 -14.99 16.24 2.95
C GLN A 404 -16.34 15.72 3.45
N PRO A 405 -17.41 15.82 2.64
CA PRO A 405 -18.65 15.10 2.88
C PRO A 405 -18.40 13.59 2.78
N VAL A 406 -19.31 12.78 3.32
CA VAL A 406 -19.18 11.32 3.41
C VAL A 406 -18.79 10.70 2.07
N VAL A 407 -19.50 11.07 1.01
CA VAL A 407 -19.30 10.56 -0.36
C VAL A 407 -17.89 10.78 -0.91
N TYR A 408 -17.10 11.70 -0.35
CA TYR A 408 -15.75 12.06 -0.82
C TYR A 408 -14.66 11.96 0.23
N ALA A 409 -14.97 11.46 1.42
CA ALA A 409 -14.01 11.46 2.52
C ALA A 409 -12.92 10.38 2.40
N ASP A 410 -13.19 9.27 1.73
CA ASP A 410 -12.18 8.28 1.41
C ASP A 410 -11.23 8.76 0.31
N TYR A 411 -10.01 8.22 0.27
CA TYR A 411 -9.04 8.46 -0.79
C TYR A 411 -8.60 7.15 -1.43
N VAL A 412 -8.21 7.23 -2.70
CA VAL A 412 -7.82 6.04 -3.46
C VAL A 412 -6.44 5.53 -3.04
N ILE A 413 -6.22 4.23 -3.21
CA ILE A 413 -4.98 3.54 -2.81
C ILE A 413 -3.72 4.16 -3.43
N PHE A 414 -3.83 4.75 -4.62
CA PHE A 414 -2.72 5.42 -5.31
C PHE A 414 -2.04 6.52 -4.48
N VAL A 415 -2.79 7.21 -3.61
CA VAL A 415 -2.27 8.29 -2.75
C VAL A 415 -2.17 7.89 -1.29
N ALA A 416 -2.56 6.68 -0.92
CA ALA A 416 -2.59 6.24 0.47
C ALA A 416 -1.22 6.38 1.16
N GLU A 417 -0.15 5.91 0.49
CA GLU A 417 1.21 5.92 1.04
C GLU A 417 1.93 7.28 0.94
N VAL A 418 1.33 8.28 0.31
CA VAL A 418 1.99 9.59 0.15
C VAL A 418 2.16 10.30 1.48
N ALA A 419 1.14 10.28 2.33
CA ALA A 419 1.17 10.96 3.63
C ALA A 419 2.10 10.27 4.62
N SER A 420 2.02 8.94 4.70
CA SER A 420 2.87 8.11 5.57
C SER A 420 4.35 8.26 5.23
N THR A 421 4.69 8.09 3.95
CA THR A 421 6.07 8.23 3.47
C THR A 421 6.58 9.68 3.53
N CYS A 422 5.71 10.69 3.40
CA CYS A 422 6.11 12.08 3.61
C CYS A 422 6.54 12.33 5.07
N ASN A 423 5.82 11.81 6.04
CA ASN A 423 6.23 11.87 7.45
C ASN A 423 7.53 11.13 7.71
N GLU A 424 7.73 9.93 7.15
CA GLU A 424 9.01 9.21 7.23
C GLU A 424 10.17 10.03 6.65
N SER A 425 9.95 10.67 5.49
CA SER A 425 10.96 11.51 4.86
C SER A 425 11.31 12.73 5.72
N LEU A 426 10.31 13.38 6.33
CA LEU A 426 10.55 14.50 7.27
C LEU A 426 11.32 14.02 8.52
N LEU A 427 10.97 12.85 9.07
CA LEU A 427 11.71 12.25 10.19
C LEU A 427 13.16 11.96 9.80
N MET A 428 13.38 11.32 8.65
CA MET A 428 14.73 11.02 8.17
C MET A 428 15.57 12.30 8.01
N GLN A 429 15.03 13.33 7.38
CA GLN A 429 15.73 14.61 7.20
C GLN A 429 16.03 15.29 8.56
N HIS A 430 15.12 15.19 9.52
CA HIS A 430 15.31 15.69 10.87
C HIS A 430 16.46 14.94 11.58
N LEU A 431 16.43 13.61 11.56
CA LEU A 431 17.47 12.77 12.16
C LEU A 431 18.84 13.01 11.52
N LEU A 432 18.93 13.11 10.20
CA LEU A 432 20.16 13.45 9.50
C LEU A 432 20.69 14.82 9.89
N LYS A 433 19.81 15.81 10.06
CA LYS A 433 20.19 17.18 10.45
C LYS A 433 20.70 17.28 11.90
N THR A 434 20.14 16.48 12.81
CA THR A 434 20.43 16.54 14.25
C THR A 434 21.56 15.58 14.67
N THR A 435 21.81 14.52 13.88
CA THR A 435 22.85 13.53 14.18
C THR A 435 24.24 14.05 13.84
N THR A 436 25.11 14.15 14.84
CA THR A 436 26.53 14.55 14.72
C THR A 436 27.48 13.36 14.70
N ASP A 437 27.10 12.22 15.22
CA ASP A 437 27.89 10.99 15.22
C ASP A 437 27.94 10.39 13.80
N LYS A 438 29.17 10.24 13.27
CA LYS A 438 29.39 9.75 11.90
C LYS A 438 28.84 8.35 11.66
N LYS A 439 28.96 7.48 12.66
CA LYS A 439 28.51 6.09 12.53
C LYS A 439 26.98 6.01 12.48
N ARG A 440 26.30 6.73 13.40
CA ARG A 440 24.84 6.84 13.39
C ARG A 440 24.35 7.47 12.08
N ARG A 441 25.03 8.50 11.59
CA ARG A 441 24.71 9.16 10.34
C ARG A 441 24.81 8.20 9.14
N ALA A 442 25.90 7.44 9.05
CA ALA A 442 26.08 6.43 8.01
C ALA A 442 24.98 5.33 8.07
N TYR A 443 24.60 4.92 9.28
CA TYR A 443 23.50 3.96 9.46
C TYR A 443 22.16 4.51 8.95
N LEU A 444 21.81 5.74 9.28
CA LEU A 444 20.59 6.41 8.78
C LEU A 444 20.60 6.56 7.26
N ILE A 445 21.71 6.98 6.69
CA ILE A 445 21.85 7.08 5.22
C ILE A 445 21.70 5.71 4.58
N ASN A 446 22.32 4.66 5.12
CA ASN A 446 22.15 3.30 4.60
C ASN A 446 20.69 2.85 4.64
N TYR A 447 19.99 3.11 5.74
CA TYR A 447 18.57 2.81 5.87
C TYR A 447 17.75 3.50 4.75
N PHE A 448 18.01 4.78 4.51
CA PHE A 448 17.30 5.54 3.47
C PHE A 448 17.67 5.09 2.04
N LEU A 449 18.95 4.77 1.78
CA LEU A 449 19.37 4.21 0.49
C LEU A 449 18.68 2.89 0.18
N GLU A 450 18.47 2.03 1.19
CA GLU A 450 17.74 0.77 1.02
C GLU A 450 16.26 1.00 0.73
N GLN A 451 15.63 2.02 1.30
CA GLN A 451 14.26 2.41 0.93
C GLN A 451 14.17 2.79 -0.56
N PHE A 452 15.09 3.60 -1.08
CA PHE A 452 15.14 3.93 -2.52
C PHE A 452 15.34 2.68 -3.38
N ARG A 453 16.27 1.80 -3.01
CA ARG A 453 16.53 0.58 -3.75
C ARG A 453 15.31 -0.35 -3.78
N THR A 454 14.69 -0.58 -2.64
CA THR A 454 13.61 -1.56 -2.50
C THR A 454 12.23 -1.03 -2.91
N THR A 455 11.95 0.26 -2.67
CA THR A 455 10.62 0.83 -2.90
C THR A 455 10.52 1.58 -4.23
N LEU A 456 11.60 2.16 -4.73
CA LEU A 456 11.56 2.87 -6.01
C LEU A 456 12.15 2.01 -7.15
N TYR A 457 13.42 1.64 -7.11
CA TYR A 457 14.03 0.89 -8.21
C TYR A 457 13.44 -0.51 -8.38
N ARG A 458 13.42 -1.29 -7.30
CA ARG A 458 12.95 -2.68 -7.36
C ARG A 458 11.46 -2.77 -7.71
N GLN A 459 10.62 -1.92 -7.16
CA GLN A 459 9.19 -1.94 -7.47
C GLN A 459 8.91 -1.46 -8.90
N THR A 460 9.71 -0.53 -9.42
CA THR A 460 9.63 -0.15 -10.84
C THR A 460 10.07 -1.29 -11.76
N MET A 461 11.12 -2.04 -11.40
CA MET A 461 11.52 -3.24 -12.13
C MET A 461 10.40 -4.28 -12.17
N PHE A 462 9.70 -4.48 -11.06
CA PHE A 462 8.55 -5.38 -11.01
C PHE A 462 7.38 -4.86 -11.87
N ALA A 463 7.11 -3.56 -11.82
CA ALA A 463 6.10 -2.93 -12.66
C ALA A 463 6.44 -3.10 -14.16
N GLU A 464 7.69 -2.89 -14.55
CA GLU A 464 8.14 -3.09 -15.93
C GLU A 464 7.99 -4.55 -16.37
N PHE A 465 8.37 -5.52 -15.51
CA PHE A 465 8.15 -6.92 -15.79
C PHE A 465 6.67 -7.25 -15.96
N GLU A 466 5.81 -6.74 -15.09
CA GLU A 466 4.36 -6.93 -15.17
C GLU A 466 3.79 -6.36 -16.47
N LEU A 467 4.22 -5.18 -16.89
CA LEU A 467 3.84 -4.60 -18.18
C LEU A 467 4.28 -5.50 -19.35
N MET A 468 5.56 -5.93 -19.37
CA MET A 468 6.11 -6.75 -20.43
C MET A 468 5.37 -8.10 -20.62
N ILE A 469 5.03 -8.79 -19.51
CA ILE A 469 4.30 -10.07 -19.59
C ILE A 469 2.87 -9.90 -20.07
N ASN A 470 2.21 -8.82 -19.69
CA ASN A 470 0.86 -8.52 -20.16
C ASN A 470 0.85 -8.12 -21.64
N GLU A 471 1.72 -7.19 -22.07
CA GLU A 471 1.86 -6.80 -23.47
C GLU A 471 2.17 -7.99 -24.38
N LYS A 472 3.02 -8.91 -23.91
CA LYS A 472 3.36 -10.14 -24.66
C LYS A 472 2.11 -11.00 -24.93
N VAL A 473 1.25 -11.20 -23.93
CA VAL A 473 0.00 -11.97 -24.09
C VAL A 473 -1.02 -11.22 -24.93
N GLU A 474 -1.14 -9.91 -24.75
CA GLU A 474 -2.03 -9.05 -25.57
C GLU A 474 -1.69 -9.13 -27.05
N ASN A 475 -0.39 -9.23 -27.38
CA ASN A 475 0.12 -9.42 -28.74
C ASN A 475 -0.01 -10.86 -29.26
N GLY A 476 -0.60 -11.77 -28.48
CA GLY A 476 -0.83 -13.17 -28.88
C GLY A 476 0.38 -14.08 -28.71
N GLU A 477 1.40 -13.65 -27.96
CA GLU A 477 2.58 -14.45 -27.68
C GLU A 477 2.41 -15.29 -26.39
N SER A 478 3.19 -16.35 -26.26
CA SER A 478 3.14 -17.25 -25.11
C SER A 478 4.14 -16.83 -24.02
N LEU A 479 3.75 -17.03 -22.75
CA LEU A 479 4.63 -16.96 -21.59
C LEU A 479 5.11 -18.38 -21.25
N THR A 480 6.32 -18.72 -21.63
CA THR A 480 7.01 -19.95 -21.20
C THR A 480 7.93 -19.64 -20.03
N ALA A 481 8.36 -20.66 -19.29
CA ALA A 481 9.32 -20.47 -18.20
C ALA A 481 10.61 -19.80 -18.70
N GLU A 482 11.13 -20.23 -19.85
CA GLU A 482 12.31 -19.64 -20.47
C GLU A 482 12.10 -18.16 -20.83
N ALA A 483 10.95 -17.81 -21.41
CA ALA A 483 10.65 -16.43 -21.77
C ALA A 483 10.56 -15.53 -20.53
N LEU A 484 9.95 -16.01 -19.44
CA LEU A 484 9.86 -15.29 -18.17
C LEU A 484 11.26 -15.09 -17.54
N CYS A 485 12.06 -16.15 -17.47
CA CYS A 485 13.43 -16.08 -16.95
C CYS A 485 14.31 -15.13 -17.78
N ASP A 486 14.22 -15.18 -19.10
CA ASP A 486 14.99 -14.31 -20.00
C ASP A 486 14.61 -12.83 -19.84
N MET A 487 13.31 -12.53 -19.74
CA MET A 487 12.84 -11.17 -19.50
C MET A 487 13.31 -10.66 -18.13
N TYR A 488 13.16 -11.48 -17.10
CA TYR A 488 13.55 -11.11 -15.75
C TYR A 488 15.06 -10.92 -15.59
N ARG A 489 15.87 -11.78 -16.23
CA ARG A 489 17.32 -11.64 -16.30
C ARG A 489 17.75 -10.33 -16.96
N LYS A 490 17.12 -9.97 -18.10
CA LYS A 490 17.41 -8.72 -18.80
C LYS A 490 17.11 -7.50 -17.94
N LEU A 491 16.02 -7.53 -17.18
CA LEU A 491 15.68 -6.47 -16.24
C LEU A 491 16.70 -6.38 -15.10
N ASN A 492 17.11 -7.50 -14.50
CA ASN A 492 18.14 -7.48 -13.47
C ASN A 492 19.46 -6.87 -13.99
N LEU A 493 19.89 -7.27 -15.20
CA LEU A 493 21.08 -6.68 -15.82
C LEU A 493 20.93 -5.18 -16.09
N LEU A 494 19.76 -4.74 -16.53
CA LEU A 494 19.47 -3.33 -16.76
C LEU A 494 19.48 -2.53 -15.46
N TYR A 495 18.78 -3.03 -14.42
CA TYR A 495 18.57 -2.26 -13.17
C TYR A 495 19.79 -2.26 -12.25
N TYR A 496 20.61 -3.29 -12.25
CA TYR A 496 21.78 -3.38 -11.35
C TYR A 496 23.13 -3.12 -12.02
N GLY A 497 23.20 -3.15 -13.36
CA GLY A 497 24.41 -2.84 -14.12
C GLY A 497 25.48 -3.95 -14.10
N GLU A 498 26.74 -3.57 -14.41
CA GLU A 498 27.84 -4.51 -14.64
C GLU A 498 28.66 -4.84 -13.38
N ASP A 499 28.51 -4.08 -12.30
CA ASP A 499 29.28 -4.27 -11.05
C ASP A 499 28.72 -5.38 -10.14
N ILE A 500 27.71 -6.14 -10.60
CA ILE A 500 27.09 -7.28 -9.92
C ILE A 500 27.03 -8.49 -10.84
N VAL A 501 27.22 -9.65 -10.26
CA VAL A 501 26.96 -10.93 -10.95
C VAL A 501 25.50 -11.31 -10.75
N ILE A 502 24.76 -11.43 -11.85
CA ILE A 502 23.39 -11.94 -11.84
C ILE A 502 23.45 -13.45 -11.94
N ASP A 503 23.34 -14.10 -10.79
CA ASP A 503 23.30 -15.56 -10.69
C ASP A 503 22.05 -16.11 -11.39
N HIS A 504 22.12 -17.33 -11.95
CA HIS A 504 20.99 -17.90 -12.70
C HIS A 504 19.78 -18.18 -11.82
N GLU A 505 19.99 -18.41 -10.53
CA GLU A 505 18.92 -18.59 -9.55
C GLU A 505 17.99 -17.37 -9.49
N LEU A 506 18.55 -16.16 -9.64
CA LEU A 506 17.76 -14.92 -9.61
C LEU A 506 16.80 -14.80 -10.80
N ASP A 507 17.05 -15.52 -11.90
CA ASP A 507 16.14 -15.57 -13.05
C ASP A 507 14.75 -16.10 -12.66
N MET A 508 14.66 -16.83 -11.53
CA MET A 508 13.42 -17.38 -10.99
C MET A 508 12.69 -16.47 -10.01
N GLU A 509 13.21 -15.28 -9.72
CA GLU A 509 12.60 -14.43 -8.68
C GLU A 509 11.14 -14.04 -8.97
N TRP A 510 10.76 -13.88 -10.24
CA TRP A 510 9.37 -13.62 -10.64
C TRP A 510 8.39 -14.65 -10.09
N ALA A 511 8.81 -15.90 -9.90
CA ALA A 511 7.96 -17.00 -9.46
C ALA A 511 7.52 -16.89 -7.98
N ARG A 512 8.21 -16.07 -7.18
CA ARG A 512 7.93 -15.88 -5.74
C ARG A 512 7.23 -14.55 -5.40
N ILE A 513 6.87 -13.75 -6.38
CA ILE A 513 6.32 -12.41 -6.14
C ILE A 513 4.78 -12.47 -6.21
N PRO A 514 4.07 -12.45 -5.05
CA PRO A 514 2.61 -12.57 -5.04
C PRO A 514 1.93 -11.37 -5.72
N HIS A 515 2.59 -10.22 -5.74
CA HIS A 515 2.05 -9.00 -6.34
C HIS A 515 1.75 -9.10 -7.83
N PHE A 516 2.37 -10.03 -8.57
CA PHE A 516 2.02 -10.28 -9.99
C PHE A 516 0.63 -10.90 -10.19
N TYR A 517 -0.03 -11.28 -9.08
CA TYR A 517 -1.42 -11.70 -9.06
C TYR A 517 -2.39 -10.59 -8.64
N TYR A 518 -1.88 -9.38 -8.28
CA TYR A 518 -2.68 -8.25 -7.76
C TYR A 518 -2.95 -7.15 -8.81
N ASN A 519 -2.80 -7.44 -10.09
CA ASN A 519 -3.24 -6.60 -11.22
C ASN A 519 -2.66 -5.17 -11.20
N TYR A 520 -1.42 -5.03 -11.59
CA TYR A 520 -0.71 -3.74 -11.69
C TYR A 520 -0.71 -2.96 -10.36
N TYR A 521 -0.38 -3.64 -9.28
CA TYR A 521 -0.37 -3.00 -7.95
C TYR A 521 0.96 -2.31 -7.62
N VAL A 522 2.10 -2.91 -7.97
CA VAL A 522 3.43 -2.55 -7.41
C VAL A 522 3.95 -1.17 -7.80
N TYR A 523 3.52 -0.62 -8.95
CA TYR A 523 3.94 0.72 -9.37
C TYR A 523 3.55 1.80 -8.34
N GLN A 524 2.50 1.57 -7.56
CA GLN A 524 1.99 2.52 -6.57
C GLN A 524 2.99 2.75 -5.42
N TYR A 525 3.81 1.76 -5.09
CA TYR A 525 4.90 1.95 -4.14
C TYR A 525 5.91 2.99 -4.64
N ALA A 526 6.36 2.85 -5.89
CA ALA A 526 7.34 3.74 -6.48
C ALA A 526 6.79 5.15 -6.73
N THR A 527 5.55 5.27 -7.23
CA THR A 527 4.91 6.58 -7.44
C THR A 527 4.60 7.27 -6.12
N GLY A 528 4.07 6.56 -5.13
CA GLY A 528 3.78 7.07 -3.80
C GLY A 528 5.05 7.58 -3.10
N PHE A 529 6.12 6.77 -3.11
CA PHE A 529 7.42 7.14 -2.57
C PHE A 529 7.99 8.39 -3.26
N SER A 530 7.99 8.43 -4.59
CA SER A 530 8.49 9.58 -5.34
C SER A 530 7.71 10.86 -5.06
N ALA A 531 6.37 10.78 -5.00
CA ALA A 531 5.51 11.90 -4.66
C ALA A 531 5.78 12.40 -3.24
N ALA A 532 5.93 11.51 -2.28
CA ALA A 532 6.21 11.84 -0.88
C ALA A 532 7.58 12.52 -0.71
N ILE A 533 8.63 12.02 -1.37
CA ILE A 533 9.95 12.67 -1.38
C ILE A 533 9.86 14.07 -1.98
N ALA A 534 9.20 14.22 -3.13
CA ALA A 534 9.03 15.53 -3.77
C ALA A 534 8.27 16.52 -2.87
N LEU A 535 7.20 16.07 -2.21
CA LEU A 535 6.41 16.88 -1.27
C LEU A 535 7.22 17.28 -0.04
N SER A 536 7.91 16.35 0.61
CA SER A 536 8.74 16.63 1.79
C SER A 536 9.88 17.59 1.47
N GLN A 537 10.57 17.43 0.33
CA GLN A 537 11.60 18.36 -0.13
C GLN A 537 11.03 19.75 -0.40
N ARG A 538 9.84 19.81 -1.00
CA ARG A 538 9.14 21.08 -1.26
C ARG A 538 8.77 21.78 0.05
N ILE A 539 8.25 21.04 1.05
CA ILE A 539 7.92 21.56 2.39
C ILE A 539 9.17 22.15 3.05
N LEU A 540 10.28 21.42 3.05
CA LEU A 540 11.53 21.87 3.66
C LEU A 540 12.15 23.10 2.97
N LYS A 541 11.94 23.26 1.66
CA LYS A 541 12.51 24.33 0.87
C LYS A 541 11.63 25.59 0.81
N GLU A 542 10.32 25.42 0.64
CA GLU A 542 9.37 26.51 0.37
C GLU A 542 8.57 26.92 1.63
N GLY A 543 8.57 26.10 2.68
CA GLY A 543 7.93 26.39 3.96
C GLY A 543 6.39 26.49 3.87
N GLU A 544 5.81 27.49 4.52
CA GLU A 544 4.37 27.63 4.74
C GLU A 544 3.51 27.51 3.48
N SER A 545 3.99 28.01 2.33
CA SER A 545 3.26 27.91 1.06
C SER A 545 3.07 26.45 0.64
N ALA A 546 4.15 25.64 0.69
CA ALA A 546 4.09 24.23 0.36
C ALA A 546 3.28 23.42 1.38
N VAL A 547 3.36 23.77 2.65
CA VAL A 547 2.53 23.15 3.71
C VAL A 547 1.06 23.37 3.43
N LYS A 548 0.64 24.58 3.09
CA LYS A 548 -0.75 24.89 2.76
C LYS A 548 -1.27 24.04 1.60
N ASP A 549 -0.48 23.92 0.52
CA ASP A 549 -0.83 23.11 -0.64
C ASP A 549 -0.93 21.62 -0.26
N TYR A 550 0.00 21.13 0.57
CA TYR A 550 0.01 19.75 1.05
C TYR A 550 -1.19 19.44 1.97
N ILE A 551 -1.53 20.34 2.89
CA ILE A 551 -2.75 20.20 3.71
C ILE A 551 -4.01 20.20 2.82
N GLY A 552 -4.02 20.98 1.75
CA GLY A 552 -5.09 20.95 0.75
C GLY A 552 -5.23 19.59 0.07
N PHE A 553 -4.11 18.92 -0.23
CA PHE A 553 -4.09 17.55 -0.74
C PHE A 553 -4.65 16.55 0.30
N LEU A 554 -4.14 16.57 1.53
CA LEU A 554 -4.61 15.69 2.61
C LEU A 554 -6.09 15.88 2.95
N SER A 555 -6.61 17.07 2.74
CA SER A 555 -8.01 17.41 2.97
C SER A 555 -8.93 17.08 1.79
N GLY A 556 -8.38 16.57 0.69
CA GLY A 556 -9.09 16.41 -0.57
C GLY A 556 -9.94 15.16 -0.70
N GLY A 557 -9.62 14.09 0.05
CA GLY A 557 -10.26 12.79 -0.10
C GLY A 557 -10.27 12.30 -1.54
N CYS A 558 -11.43 11.95 -2.07
CA CYS A 558 -11.64 11.67 -3.49
C CYS A 558 -12.50 12.73 -4.22
N SER A 559 -12.49 13.99 -3.74
CA SER A 559 -13.22 15.10 -4.38
C SER A 559 -12.68 15.51 -5.76
N LYS A 560 -11.52 14.96 -6.14
CA LYS A 560 -10.90 15.03 -7.47
C LYS A 560 -10.20 13.70 -7.77
N ASP A 561 -9.75 13.51 -9.00
CA ASP A 561 -8.85 12.42 -9.31
C ASP A 561 -7.49 12.59 -8.56
N PRO A 562 -6.77 11.49 -8.26
CA PRO A 562 -5.56 11.55 -7.44
C PRO A 562 -4.42 12.38 -8.06
N ILE A 563 -4.32 12.40 -9.38
CA ILE A 563 -3.30 13.18 -10.08
C ILE A 563 -3.57 14.68 -9.95
N SER A 564 -4.83 15.09 -10.06
CA SER A 564 -5.23 16.49 -9.86
C SER A 564 -5.03 16.94 -8.41
N LEU A 565 -5.25 16.08 -7.43
CA LEU A 565 -4.96 16.37 -6.01
C LEU A 565 -3.46 16.59 -5.78
N LEU A 566 -2.60 15.70 -6.27
CA LEU A 566 -1.14 15.82 -6.16
C LEU A 566 -0.62 17.04 -6.91
N ARG A 567 -1.18 17.33 -8.09
CA ARG A 567 -0.83 18.54 -8.88
C ARG A 567 -1.19 19.81 -8.10
N GLY A 568 -2.31 19.81 -7.37
CA GLY A 568 -2.67 20.89 -6.43
C GLY A 568 -1.64 21.09 -5.32
N ALA A 569 -0.97 20.03 -4.89
CA ALA A 569 0.15 20.09 -3.96
C ALA A 569 1.52 20.36 -4.63
N GLY A 570 1.54 20.66 -5.93
CA GLY A 570 2.74 20.99 -6.70
C GLY A 570 3.54 19.78 -7.21
N VAL A 571 2.97 18.58 -7.17
CA VAL A 571 3.60 17.34 -7.66
C VAL A 571 2.77 16.78 -8.82
N ASP A 572 3.31 16.82 -10.03
CA ASP A 572 2.67 16.29 -11.23
C ASP A 572 3.25 14.93 -11.61
N MET A 573 2.53 13.85 -11.26
CA MET A 573 2.96 12.47 -11.53
C MET A 573 2.81 12.06 -13.00
N THR A 574 2.24 12.90 -13.87
CA THR A 574 2.27 12.67 -15.33
C THR A 574 3.58 13.11 -15.97
N SER A 575 4.48 13.71 -15.19
CA SER A 575 5.82 14.10 -15.62
C SER A 575 6.90 13.27 -14.93
N LYS A 576 8.08 13.16 -15.53
CA LYS A 576 9.25 12.47 -14.95
C LYS A 576 9.83 13.18 -13.73
N LYS A 577 9.49 14.47 -13.55
CA LYS A 577 10.15 15.34 -12.58
C LYS A 577 10.15 14.81 -11.14
N PRO A 578 9.01 14.37 -10.55
CA PRO A 578 9.01 13.90 -9.16
C PRO A 578 9.92 12.70 -8.94
N VAL A 579 9.93 11.74 -9.87
CA VAL A 579 10.80 10.55 -9.83
C VAL A 579 12.27 10.94 -9.98
N THR A 580 12.59 11.80 -10.94
CA THR A 580 13.97 12.27 -11.17
C THR A 580 14.52 13.04 -9.98
N GLU A 581 13.71 13.91 -9.34
CA GLU A 581 14.12 14.65 -8.15
C GLU A 581 14.34 13.71 -6.94
N ALA A 582 13.51 12.70 -6.76
CA ALA A 582 13.71 11.68 -5.74
C ALA A 582 15.02 10.90 -5.98
N LEU A 583 15.28 10.47 -7.21
CA LEU A 583 16.50 9.74 -7.57
C LEU A 583 17.77 10.60 -7.48
N LYS A 584 17.65 11.91 -7.69
CA LYS A 584 18.76 12.85 -7.45
C LYS A 584 19.15 12.89 -5.97
N LEU A 585 18.17 12.91 -5.05
CA LEU A 585 18.44 12.81 -3.62
C LEU A 585 19.15 11.50 -3.27
N PHE A 586 18.74 10.38 -3.88
CA PHE A 586 19.44 9.10 -3.75
C PHE A 586 20.91 9.22 -4.15
N GLY A 587 21.21 9.87 -5.28
CA GLY A 587 22.57 10.13 -5.74
C GLY A 587 23.39 10.96 -4.74
N GLU A 588 22.79 12.02 -4.17
CA GLU A 588 23.43 12.88 -3.16
C GLU A 588 23.75 12.09 -1.86
N LEU A 589 22.83 11.22 -1.44
CA LEU A 589 23.04 10.35 -0.26
C LEU A 589 24.16 9.31 -0.50
N ILE A 590 24.30 8.78 -1.71
CA ILE A 590 25.41 7.88 -2.06
C ILE A 590 26.76 8.61 -1.94
N ASP A 591 26.86 9.86 -2.43
CA ASP A 591 28.06 10.67 -2.32
C ASP A 591 28.44 10.92 -0.86
N GLU A 592 27.46 11.29 -0.04
CA GLU A 592 27.67 11.49 1.38
C GLU A 592 28.12 10.20 2.09
N MET A 593 27.47 9.06 1.76
CA MET A 593 27.87 7.76 2.32
C MET A 593 29.30 7.41 1.96
N GLU A 594 29.71 7.64 0.70
CA GLU A 594 31.09 7.39 0.29
C GLU A 594 32.09 8.25 1.05
N ASP A 595 31.76 9.51 1.34
CA ASP A 595 32.62 10.41 2.13
C ASP A 595 32.69 10.01 3.61
N LEU A 596 31.59 9.57 4.20
CA LEU A 596 31.57 9.11 5.61
C LEU A 596 32.37 7.82 5.83
N MET A 597 32.49 6.98 4.81
CA MET A 597 33.14 5.68 4.88
C MET A 597 34.62 5.70 4.44
N LYS A 598 35.17 6.89 4.10
CA LYS A 598 36.62 7.11 3.89
C LYS A 598 37.34 7.22 5.22
#